data_3a41562b6734f1bdd80c64a1adc4e7d7
#
_entry.id   3a41562b6734f1bdd80c64a1adc4e7d7
#
_cell.length_a   1.000
_cell.length_b   1.000
_cell.length_c   1.000
_cell.angle_alpha   90.00
_cell.angle_beta   90.00
_cell.angle_gamma   90.00
#
_symmetry.space_group_name_H-M   'P 1'
#
loop_
_entity.id
_entity.type
_entity.pdbx_description
1 polymer ?
#
loop_
_entity_poly.entity_id
_entity_poly.type
_entity_poly.pdbx_seq_one_letter_code
_entity_poly.pdbx_strand_id
1 'polypeptide(L)' 'MNNDVLLTVEEAAVRLKISKHTLNRWRVTGEGPPFVKYGPRLVRYVDRTLDEWATKRTHGSTSEYGRESM' A
#
# COMPACT_ATOMS: atom_id res chain seq x y z
N MET A 1 -9.01 19.40 -10.40
CA MET A 1 -7.84 19.39 -9.58
C MET A 1 -7.95 18.41 -8.45
N ASN A 2 -7.02 17.58 -8.34
CA ASN A 2 -7.12 16.59 -7.30
C ASN A 2 -6.35 17.06 -6.07
N ASN A 3 -6.61 16.43 -4.96
CA ASN A 3 -5.99 16.77 -3.70
C ASN A 3 -5.09 15.63 -3.25
N ASP A 4 -4.47 14.97 -4.19
CA ASP A 4 -3.62 13.85 -3.85
C ASP A 4 -2.43 14.31 -3.04
N VAL A 5 -2.12 13.55 -2.04
CA VAL A 5 -0.99 13.81 -1.18
C VAL A 5 0.06 12.74 -1.43
N LEU A 6 1.29 13.17 -1.53
CA LEU A 6 2.39 12.23 -1.70
C LEU A 6 2.89 11.83 -0.32
N LEU A 7 3.01 10.53 -0.14
CA LEU A 7 3.42 9.95 1.13
C LEU A 7 4.81 9.35 0.99
N THR A 8 5.62 9.52 2.01
CA THR A 8 6.88 8.79 2.06
C THR A 8 6.59 7.32 2.33
N VAL A 9 7.61 6.49 2.19
CA VAL A 9 7.47 5.07 2.48
C VAL A 9 7.00 4.87 3.92
N GLU A 10 7.58 5.63 4.84
CA GLU A 10 7.21 5.54 6.24
C GLU A 10 5.75 5.93 6.46
N GLU A 11 5.34 7.01 5.83
CA GLU A 11 3.95 7.46 5.97
C GLU A 11 2.98 6.46 5.37
N ALA A 12 3.34 5.88 4.24
CA ALA A 12 2.48 4.89 3.61
C ALA A 12 2.37 3.63 4.48
N ALA A 13 3.47 3.22 5.08
CA ALA A 13 3.45 2.06 5.95
C ALA A 13 2.54 2.30 7.16
N VAL A 14 2.62 3.49 7.74
CA VAL A 14 1.74 3.83 8.85
C VAL A 14 0.29 3.82 8.38
N ARG A 15 0.02 4.38 7.21
CA ARG A 15 -1.32 4.44 6.67
C ARG A 15 -1.91 3.06 6.48
N LEU A 16 -1.11 2.12 6.01
CA LEU A 16 -1.54 0.75 5.79
C LEU A 16 -1.39 -0.11 7.05
N LYS A 17 -0.74 0.40 8.07
CA LYS A 17 -0.51 -0.30 9.32
C LYS A 17 0.29 -1.57 9.13
N ILE A 18 1.31 -1.46 8.31
CA ILE A 18 2.25 -2.55 8.10
C ILE A 18 3.66 -2.01 8.33
N SER A 19 4.62 -2.90 8.34
CA SER A 19 5.99 -2.47 8.55
C SER A 19 6.56 -1.88 7.27
N LYS A 20 7.52 -0.99 7.44
CA LYS A 20 8.22 -0.41 6.31
C LYS A 20 8.96 -1.49 5.54
N HIS A 21 9.45 -2.49 6.24
CA HIS A 21 10.16 -3.59 5.59
C HIS A 21 9.26 -4.35 4.63
N THR A 22 8.01 -4.57 5.01
CA THR A 22 7.06 -5.24 4.15
C THR A 22 6.85 -4.44 2.88
N LEU A 23 6.66 -3.15 3.05
CA LEU A 23 6.40 -2.29 1.91
C LEU A 23 7.61 -2.23 0.98
N ASN A 24 8.81 -2.16 1.55
CA ASN A 24 10.02 -2.16 0.76
C ASN A 24 10.17 -3.46 -0.02
N ARG A 25 9.88 -4.58 0.62
CA ARG A 25 9.98 -5.87 -0.06
C ARG A 25 8.98 -5.99 -1.20
N TRP A 26 7.78 -5.48 -0.98
CA TRP A 26 6.75 -5.55 -2.02
C TRP A 26 7.16 -4.80 -3.28
N ARG A 27 7.92 -3.71 -3.13
CA ARG A 27 8.38 -2.99 -4.31
C ARG A 27 9.34 -3.85 -5.13
N VAL A 28 10.10 -4.69 -4.45
CA VAL A 28 11.03 -5.56 -5.15
C VAL A 28 10.31 -6.73 -5.82
N THR A 29 9.32 -7.29 -5.14
CA THR A 29 8.63 -8.47 -5.65
C THR A 29 7.52 -8.13 -6.62
N GLY A 30 7.13 -6.88 -6.69
CA GLY A 30 6.03 -6.49 -7.56
C GLY A 30 4.68 -6.55 -6.90
N GLU A 31 4.64 -6.84 -5.62
CA GLU A 31 3.40 -6.83 -4.86
C GLU A 31 3.16 -5.45 -4.27
N GLY A 32 2.04 -5.27 -3.63
CA GLY A 32 1.77 -4.04 -2.94
C GLY A 32 1.23 -2.95 -3.83
N PRO A 33 1.03 -1.76 -3.26
CA PRO A 33 0.40 -0.67 -3.99
C PRO A 33 1.35 -0.03 -4.99
N PRO A 34 0.79 0.63 -6.01
CA PRO A 34 1.60 1.37 -6.96
C PRO A 34 2.35 2.50 -6.26
N PHE A 35 3.46 2.87 -6.83
CA PHE A 35 4.28 3.93 -6.24
C PHE A 35 4.88 4.79 -7.34
N VAL A 36 5.33 5.97 -6.95
CA VAL A 36 6.00 6.91 -7.84
C VAL A 36 7.48 6.86 -7.54
N LYS A 37 8.29 6.72 -8.57
CA LYS A 37 9.72 6.65 -8.38
C LYS A 37 10.37 7.84 -9.06
N TYR A 38 10.99 8.69 -8.29
CA TYR A 38 11.64 9.87 -8.82
C TYR A 38 13.09 9.65 -9.18
N GLY A 39 13.70 8.63 -8.61
CA GLY A 39 15.09 8.35 -8.87
C GLY A 39 15.42 7.00 -8.27
N PRO A 40 16.69 6.65 -8.21
CA PRO A 40 17.05 5.31 -7.76
C PRO A 40 16.57 4.99 -6.35
N ARG A 41 16.44 6.01 -5.50
CA ARG A 41 16.07 5.77 -4.11
C ARG A 41 14.95 6.65 -3.63
N LEU A 42 14.36 7.44 -4.49
CA LEU A 42 13.35 8.39 -4.07
C LEU A 42 11.99 7.89 -4.50
N VAL A 43 11.23 7.40 -3.56
CA VAL A 43 9.95 6.77 -3.80
C VAL A 43 8.87 7.46 -2.98
N ARG A 44 7.71 7.62 -3.58
CA ARG A 44 6.55 8.19 -2.89
C ARG A 44 5.32 7.38 -3.26
N TYR A 45 4.31 7.45 -2.40
CA TYR A 45 3.02 6.83 -2.66
C TYR A 45 1.97 7.93 -2.69
N VAL A 46 0.98 7.76 -3.55
CA VAL A 46 -0.13 8.69 -3.63
C VAL A 46 -1.23 8.17 -2.72
N ASP A 47 -1.71 8.99 -1.81
CA ASP A 47 -2.65 8.54 -0.79
C ASP A 47 -3.92 7.95 -1.41
N ARG A 48 -4.46 8.57 -2.45
CA ARG A 48 -5.67 8.06 -3.07
C ARG A 48 -5.43 6.69 -3.70
N THR A 49 -4.30 6.53 -4.37
CA THR A 49 -3.97 5.26 -4.99
C THR A 49 -3.77 4.17 -3.94
N LEU A 50 -3.17 4.57 -2.82
CA LEU A 50 -2.98 3.65 -1.71
C LEU A 50 -4.32 3.18 -1.15
N ASP A 51 -5.25 4.10 -0.99
CA ASP A 51 -6.58 3.78 -0.48
C ASP A 51 -7.33 2.88 -1.45
N GLU A 52 -7.21 3.15 -2.75
CA GLU A 52 -7.87 2.32 -3.75
C GLU A 52 -7.31 0.91 -3.75
N TRP A 53 -6.00 0.80 -3.62
CA TRP A 53 -5.37 -0.51 -3.56
C TRP A 53 -5.87 -1.30 -2.36
N ALA A 54 -5.94 -0.65 -1.20
CA ALA A 54 -6.42 -1.31 0.01
C ALA A 54 -7.89 -1.68 -0.11
N THR A 55 -8.68 -0.80 -0.71
CA THR A 55 -10.10 -1.06 -0.87
C THR A 55 -10.35 -2.29 -1.71
N LYS A 56 -9.57 -2.48 -2.75
CA LYS A 56 -9.75 -3.63 -3.62
C LYS A 56 -9.44 -4.94 -2.90
N ARG A 57 -8.74 -4.88 -1.79
CA ARG A 57 -8.39 -6.05 -1.01
C ARG A 57 -9.27 -6.24 0.20
N THR A 58 -10.28 -5.43 0.32
CA THR A 58 -11.22 -5.55 1.43
C THR A 58 -12.16 -6.72 1.14
N HIS A 59 -12.28 -7.60 2.10
CA HIS A 59 -13.15 -8.77 1.95
C HIS A 59 -14.42 -8.53 2.74
N GLY A 60 -15.53 -8.69 2.06
CA GLY A 60 -16.81 -8.45 2.71
C GLY A 60 -17.45 -9.67 3.30
N SER A 61 -16.82 -10.83 3.17
CA SER A 61 -17.42 -12.06 3.64
C SER A 61 -16.47 -12.75 4.59
N THR A 62 -16.90 -12.96 5.81
CA THR A 62 -16.09 -13.67 6.77
C THR A 62 -15.94 -15.14 6.41
N SER A 63 -16.91 -15.68 5.71
CA SER A 63 -16.82 -17.11 5.40
C SER A 63 -15.67 -17.40 4.45
N GLU A 64 -15.38 -16.47 3.54
CA GLU A 64 -14.28 -16.74 2.65
C GLU A 64 -12.96 -16.29 3.26
N TYR A 65 -12.99 -15.35 4.14
CA TYR A 65 -11.77 -14.81 4.71
C TYR A 65 -11.36 -15.51 5.99
N GLY A 66 -12.33 -15.91 6.76
CA GLY A 66 -12.05 -16.47 8.08
C GLY A 66 -11.32 -17.78 8.03
N ARG A 67 -11.44 -18.47 6.95
CA ARG A 67 -10.79 -19.74 6.86
C ARG A 67 -9.31 -19.68 6.85
N GLU A 68 -8.79 -18.66 6.28
CA GLU A 68 -7.38 -18.60 6.21
C GLU A 68 -6.78 -17.76 7.26
N SER A 69 -7.55 -17.09 7.97
CA SER A 69 -6.95 -16.27 8.94
C SER A 69 -6.54 -17.05 10.12
N MET A 70 -6.71 -17.53 10.01
CA MET A 70 -6.28 -17.81 10.95
C MET A 70 -6.20 -18.03 11.48
#